data_a9c0684712a9cefb64d98de2048ce2b7
#
_entry.id   a9c0684712a9cefb64d98de2048ce2b7
#
_cell.length_a   1.000
_cell.length_b   1.000
_cell.length_c   1.000
_cell.angle_alpha   90.00
_cell.angle_beta   90.00
_cell.angle_gamma   90.00
#
_symmetry.space_group_name_H-M   'P 1'
#
loop_
_entity.id
_entity.type
_entity.pdbx_description
1 polymer ?
#
loop_
_entity_poly.entity_id
_entity_poly.type
_entity_poly.pdbx_seq_one_letter_code
_entity_poly.pdbx_strand_id
1 'polypeptide(L)'
;MTEAAPLLETPRLRLRPFRADDWPAYAAMCADAEVMRHIGTGQVQSAEDAWRSMAVFLGHWALRGYGMWALEHRDSGALLGRVGYIDPPGWPGFELGWLLARPHWGHGYAREAAAVALRHAFEVLQRDHVISLIRPGNTRSVAVAEAIGEALHGSIELMGGEALVYEVRR
;
A
#
# COMPACT_ATOMS: atom_id res chain seq x y z
N MET A 1 -19.56 -15.94 5.91
CA MET A 1 -18.54 -15.34 6.81
C MET A 1 -17.48 -14.72 5.91
N THR A 2 -17.26 -13.43 6.01
CA THR A 2 -16.15 -12.77 5.29
C THR A 2 -14.84 -13.26 5.91
N GLU A 3 -14.03 -13.93 5.11
CA GLU A 3 -12.69 -14.36 5.54
C GLU A 3 -11.87 -13.12 5.94
N ALA A 4 -11.27 -13.17 7.12
CA ALA A 4 -10.35 -12.09 7.55
C ALA A 4 -9.16 -12.03 6.58
N ALA A 5 -8.59 -10.82 6.39
CA ALA A 5 -7.39 -10.68 5.58
C ALA A 5 -6.31 -11.70 6.04
N PRO A 6 -5.69 -12.43 5.11
CA PRO A 6 -4.68 -13.42 5.46
C PRO A 6 -3.47 -12.75 6.12
N LEU A 7 -2.80 -13.48 6.98
CA LEU A 7 -1.54 -13.09 7.58
C LEU A 7 -0.40 -13.49 6.63
N LEU A 8 0.43 -12.54 6.21
CA LEU A 8 1.65 -12.82 5.45
C LEU A 8 2.86 -12.43 6.30
N GLU A 9 3.91 -13.24 6.25
CA GLU A 9 5.14 -12.98 7.00
C GLU A 9 6.36 -13.01 6.09
N THR A 10 7.33 -12.20 6.46
CA THR A 10 8.67 -12.15 5.89
C THR A 10 9.70 -12.27 7.04
N PRO A 11 11.00 -12.30 6.78
CA PRO A 11 11.98 -12.32 7.88
C PRO A 11 11.81 -11.19 8.89
N ARG A 12 11.44 -9.98 8.47
CA ARG A 12 11.37 -8.80 9.35
C ARG A 12 9.96 -8.27 9.57
N LEU A 13 8.99 -8.64 8.71
CA LEU A 13 7.70 -7.98 8.63
C LEU A 13 6.54 -8.96 8.78
N ARG A 14 5.42 -8.41 9.24
CA ARG A 14 4.11 -9.07 9.26
C ARG A 14 3.09 -8.16 8.59
N LEU A 15 2.43 -8.68 7.56
CA LEU A 15 1.30 -8.04 6.89
C LEU A 15 0.04 -8.61 7.51
N ARG A 16 -0.72 -7.79 8.22
CA ARG A 16 -1.91 -8.21 8.97
C ARG A 16 -3.09 -7.26 8.75
N PRO A 17 -4.32 -7.66 9.10
CA PRO A 17 -5.44 -6.71 9.14
C PRO A 17 -5.12 -5.51 10.03
N PHE A 18 -5.67 -4.35 9.68
CA PHE A 18 -5.69 -3.20 10.58
C PHE A 18 -6.50 -3.51 11.85
N ARG A 19 -6.07 -2.94 12.97
CA ARG A 19 -6.71 -3.04 14.28
C ARG A 19 -7.04 -1.64 14.79
N ALA A 20 -7.97 -1.54 15.72
CA ALA A 20 -8.33 -0.26 16.32
C ALA A 20 -7.12 0.48 16.93
N ASP A 21 -6.21 -0.27 17.55
CA ASP A 21 -5.00 0.27 18.18
C ASP A 21 -3.96 0.81 17.20
N ASP A 22 -4.09 0.54 15.90
CA ASP A 22 -3.20 1.11 14.87
C ASP A 22 -3.50 2.57 14.58
N TRP A 23 -4.70 3.07 14.91
CA TRP A 23 -5.15 4.39 14.53
C TRP A 23 -4.22 5.52 14.95
N PRO A 24 -3.73 5.63 16.21
CA PRO A 24 -2.87 6.74 16.60
C PRO A 24 -1.58 6.81 15.77
N ALA A 25 -0.93 5.68 15.53
CA ALA A 25 0.28 5.60 14.72
C ALA A 25 0.01 5.90 13.25
N TYR A 26 -1.09 5.36 12.70
CA TYR A 26 -1.49 5.60 11.32
C TYR A 26 -1.91 7.06 11.09
N ALA A 27 -2.63 7.68 12.03
CA ALA A 27 -3.00 9.09 11.97
C ALA A 27 -1.77 10.00 11.99
N ALA A 28 -0.78 9.71 12.86
CA ALA A 28 0.47 10.46 12.90
C ALA A 28 1.23 10.36 11.57
N MET A 29 1.22 9.20 10.93
CA MET A 29 1.82 8.98 9.60
C MET A 29 1.11 9.80 8.53
N CYS A 30 -0.22 9.81 8.50
CA CYS A 30 -1.03 10.57 7.55
C CYS A 30 -0.98 12.09 7.78
N ALA A 31 -0.57 12.55 8.95
CA ALA A 31 -0.33 13.96 9.27
C ALA A 31 1.07 14.45 8.88
N ASP A 32 2.00 13.56 8.53
CA ASP A 32 3.35 13.94 8.08
C ASP A 32 3.32 14.35 6.61
N ALA A 33 3.59 15.64 6.34
CA ALA A 33 3.57 16.20 4.99
C ALA A 33 4.59 15.53 4.04
N GLU A 34 5.74 15.09 4.53
CA GLU A 34 6.73 14.38 3.73
C GLU A 34 6.25 12.99 3.32
N VAL A 35 5.54 12.29 4.22
CA VAL A 35 4.92 10.99 3.93
C VAL A 35 3.82 11.15 2.88
N MET A 36 2.98 12.16 3.05
CA MET A 36 1.80 12.35 2.19
C MET A 36 2.08 13.09 0.89
N ARG A 37 3.26 13.67 0.70
CA ARG A 37 3.63 14.47 -0.48
C ARG A 37 3.23 13.83 -1.82
N HIS A 38 3.36 12.52 -1.94
CA HIS A 38 3.11 11.77 -3.17
C HIS A 38 1.91 10.81 -3.05
N ILE A 39 1.11 10.92 -1.99
CA ILE A 39 -0.04 10.05 -1.73
C ILE A 39 -1.34 10.79 -2.05
N GLY A 40 -2.18 10.16 -2.86
CA GLY A 40 -3.47 10.75 -3.23
C GLY A 40 -3.33 12.13 -3.84
N THR A 41 -3.90 13.14 -3.17
CA THR A 41 -3.82 14.55 -3.59
C THR A 41 -2.56 15.27 -3.09
N GLY A 42 -1.67 14.60 -2.36
CA GLY A 42 -0.47 15.19 -1.76
C GLY A 42 -0.74 15.98 -0.49
N GLN A 43 -1.95 15.98 0.01
CA GLN A 43 -2.34 16.68 1.23
C GLN A 43 -2.29 15.76 2.45
N VAL A 44 -1.93 16.31 3.61
CA VAL A 44 -2.04 15.61 4.89
C VAL A 44 -3.49 15.29 5.21
N GLN A 45 -3.71 14.25 6.00
CA GLN A 45 -5.04 13.87 6.46
C GLN A 45 -5.20 14.22 7.95
N SER A 46 -6.43 14.58 8.34
CA SER A 46 -6.81 14.65 9.73
C SER A 46 -6.80 13.25 10.38
N ALA A 47 -6.81 13.20 11.71
CA ALA A 47 -6.91 11.92 12.42
C ALA A 47 -8.20 11.16 12.07
N GLU A 48 -9.30 11.90 11.87
CA GLU A 48 -10.61 11.35 11.48
C GLU A 48 -10.57 10.80 10.05
N ASP A 49 -9.89 11.46 9.12
CA ASP A 49 -9.75 10.98 7.74
C ASP A 49 -8.83 9.76 7.67
N ALA A 50 -7.78 9.71 8.47
CA ALA A 50 -6.95 8.53 8.63
C ALA A 50 -7.75 7.34 9.16
N TRP A 51 -8.65 7.56 10.13
CA TRP A 51 -9.56 6.53 10.63
C TRP A 51 -10.51 6.03 9.53
N ARG A 52 -11.08 6.94 8.74
CA ARG A 52 -11.95 6.58 7.59
C ARG A 52 -11.17 5.76 6.57
N SER A 53 -9.92 6.10 6.30
CA SER A 53 -9.06 5.32 5.40
C SER A 53 -8.86 3.89 5.91
N MET A 54 -8.62 3.70 7.23
CA MET A 54 -8.53 2.36 7.83
C MET A 54 -9.84 1.58 7.67
N ALA A 55 -10.99 2.23 7.88
CA ALA A 55 -12.31 1.61 7.69
C ALA A 55 -12.53 1.19 6.22
N VAL A 56 -12.08 2.02 5.25
CA VAL A 56 -12.11 1.67 3.83
C VAL A 56 -11.25 0.45 3.54
N PHE A 57 -10.05 0.33 4.12
CA PHE A 57 -9.18 -0.83 3.91
C PHE A 57 -9.82 -2.12 4.45
N LEU A 58 -10.40 -2.07 5.63
CA LEU A 58 -11.14 -3.22 6.21
C LEU A 58 -12.37 -3.56 5.37
N GLY A 59 -13.11 -2.54 4.93
CA GLY A 59 -14.27 -2.71 4.03
C GLY A 59 -13.87 -3.30 2.67
N HIS A 60 -12.72 -2.92 2.13
CA HIS A 60 -12.21 -3.47 0.88
C HIS A 60 -11.96 -4.98 0.98
N TRP A 61 -11.35 -5.44 2.07
CA TRP A 61 -11.20 -6.87 2.35
C TRP A 61 -12.54 -7.58 2.44
N ALA A 62 -13.50 -7.00 3.17
CA ALA A 62 -14.83 -7.58 3.34
C ALA A 62 -15.63 -7.67 2.02
N LEU A 63 -15.49 -6.68 1.14
CA LEU A 63 -16.27 -6.58 -0.10
C LEU A 63 -15.60 -7.27 -1.30
N ARG A 64 -14.27 -7.31 -1.33
CA ARG A 64 -13.50 -7.77 -2.50
C ARG A 64 -12.68 -9.04 -2.23
N GLY A 65 -12.45 -9.42 -0.97
CA GLY A 65 -11.57 -10.53 -0.61
C GLY A 65 -10.07 -10.23 -0.76
N TYR A 66 -9.72 -8.97 -0.97
CA TYR A 66 -8.34 -8.45 -1.00
C TYR A 66 -8.31 -6.97 -0.61
N GLY A 67 -7.18 -6.45 -0.19
CA GLY A 67 -7.07 -5.06 0.25
C GLY A 67 -5.72 -4.70 0.85
N MET A 68 -5.69 -3.61 1.60
CA MET A 68 -4.49 -3.13 2.30
C MET A 68 -4.29 -3.86 3.62
N TRP A 69 -3.05 -4.26 3.89
CA TRP A 69 -2.59 -4.71 5.21
C TRP A 69 -1.94 -3.57 6.00
N ALA A 70 -2.04 -3.64 7.30
CA ALA A 70 -1.13 -2.98 8.22
C ALA A 70 0.23 -3.69 8.17
N LEU A 71 1.29 -2.93 8.03
CA LEU A 71 2.66 -3.43 7.98
C LEU A 71 3.29 -3.29 9.36
N GLU A 72 3.56 -4.42 10.01
CA GLU A 72 4.11 -4.51 11.36
C GLU A 72 5.55 -5.03 11.33
N HIS A 73 6.44 -4.44 12.13
CA HIS A 73 7.76 -4.99 12.37
C HIS A 73 7.65 -6.16 13.35
N ARG A 74 8.16 -7.34 12.98
CA ARG A 74 7.94 -8.58 13.73
C ARG A 74 8.51 -8.55 15.15
N ASP A 75 9.70 -7.98 15.32
CA ASP A 75 10.39 -8.03 16.62
C ASP A 75 9.84 -6.99 17.61
N SER A 76 9.47 -5.79 17.12
CA SER A 76 9.02 -4.70 17.99
C SER A 76 7.50 -4.57 18.09
N GLY A 77 6.75 -5.16 17.15
CA GLY A 77 5.31 -4.96 17.03
C GLY A 77 4.90 -3.56 16.53
N ALA A 78 5.86 -2.73 16.15
CA ALA A 78 5.57 -1.37 15.68
C ALA A 78 4.87 -1.36 14.33
N LEU A 79 3.85 -0.51 14.16
CA LEU A 79 3.25 -0.23 12.87
C LEU A 79 4.22 0.61 12.03
N LEU A 80 4.69 0.06 10.92
CA LEU A 80 5.60 0.75 10.00
C LEU A 80 4.85 1.53 8.92
N GLY A 81 3.66 1.07 8.54
CA GLY A 81 2.89 1.62 7.45
C GLY A 81 1.80 0.69 6.96
N ARG A 82 1.55 0.73 5.66
CA ARG A 82 0.61 -0.14 4.96
C ARG A 82 1.16 -0.61 3.63
N VAL A 83 0.71 -1.77 3.19
CA VAL A 83 0.98 -2.32 1.87
C VAL A 83 -0.20 -3.17 1.43
N GLY A 84 -0.47 -3.26 0.15
CA GLY A 84 -1.52 -4.12 -0.37
C GLY A 84 -2.23 -3.54 -1.56
N TYR A 85 -3.45 -4.01 -1.79
CA TYR A 85 -4.16 -3.76 -3.03
C TYR A 85 -5.30 -2.76 -2.84
N ILE A 86 -5.53 -1.98 -3.88
CA ILE A 86 -6.71 -1.13 -4.00
C ILE A 86 -7.27 -1.23 -5.42
N ASP A 87 -8.58 -1.41 -5.52
CA ASP A 87 -9.31 -1.53 -6.78
C ASP A 87 -10.81 -1.26 -6.55
N PRO A 88 -11.18 -0.07 -6.07
CA PRO A 88 -12.59 0.29 -5.92
C PRO A 88 -13.22 0.53 -7.30
N PRO A 89 -14.55 0.58 -7.41
CA PRO A 89 -15.23 0.95 -8.64
C PRO A 89 -14.70 2.25 -9.24
N GLY A 90 -14.33 2.22 -10.53
CA GLY A 90 -13.74 3.37 -11.23
C GLY A 90 -12.23 3.54 -11.06
N TRP A 91 -11.56 2.66 -10.35
CA TRP A 91 -10.10 2.67 -10.26
C TRP A 91 -9.45 2.14 -11.56
N PRO A 92 -8.24 2.60 -11.93
CA PRO A 92 -7.62 2.22 -13.21
C PRO A 92 -7.29 0.73 -13.36
N GLY A 93 -7.18 -0.01 -12.26
CA GLY A 93 -6.87 -1.43 -12.27
C GLY A 93 -6.53 -1.95 -10.88
N PHE A 94 -6.10 -3.22 -10.82
CA PHE A 94 -5.66 -3.85 -9.58
C PHE A 94 -4.29 -3.28 -9.17
N GLU A 95 -4.33 -2.30 -8.27
CA GLU A 95 -3.13 -1.57 -7.83
C GLU A 95 -2.51 -2.20 -6.59
N LEU A 96 -1.20 -2.42 -6.64
CA LEU A 96 -0.36 -2.67 -5.47
C LEU A 96 0.25 -1.34 -5.00
N GLY A 97 -0.04 -0.95 -3.77
CA GLY A 97 0.45 0.30 -3.18
C GLY A 97 1.12 0.09 -1.81
N TRP A 98 1.94 1.05 -1.42
CA TRP A 98 2.64 1.06 -0.14
C TRP A 98 2.80 2.49 0.39
N LEU A 99 2.85 2.60 1.73
CA LEU A 99 3.14 3.83 2.45
C LEU A 99 3.79 3.46 3.77
N LEU A 100 4.92 4.09 4.10
CA LEU A 100 5.64 3.88 5.35
C LEU A 100 5.84 5.22 6.07
N ALA A 101 5.81 5.17 7.39
CA ALA A 101 6.24 6.30 8.21
C ALA A 101 7.71 6.65 7.95
N ARG A 102 8.02 7.92 7.96
CA ARG A 102 9.35 8.46 7.60
C ARG A 102 10.53 7.81 8.35
N PRO A 103 10.46 7.51 9.66
CA PRO A 103 11.56 6.85 10.37
C PRO A 103 11.92 5.45 9.83
N HIS A 104 11.03 4.85 9.03
CA HIS A 104 11.21 3.49 8.50
C HIS A 104 11.66 3.47 7.04
N TRP A 105 11.94 4.63 6.45
CA TRP A 105 12.47 4.73 5.10
C TRP A 105 13.95 4.29 5.03
N GLY A 106 14.38 3.84 3.87
CA GLY A 106 15.78 3.46 3.64
C GLY A 106 16.19 2.09 4.20
N HIS A 107 15.29 1.35 4.85
CA HIS A 107 15.57 0.04 5.43
C HIS A 107 15.18 -1.15 4.52
N GLY A 108 14.61 -0.87 3.35
CA GLY A 108 14.15 -1.90 2.41
C GLY A 108 12.80 -2.54 2.77
N TYR A 109 12.10 -2.03 3.77
CA TYR A 109 10.82 -2.61 4.21
C TYR A 109 9.73 -2.55 3.15
N ALA A 110 9.60 -1.44 2.42
CA ALA A 110 8.60 -1.32 1.35
C ALA A 110 8.82 -2.37 0.26
N ARG A 111 10.07 -2.57 -0.18
CA ARG A 111 10.44 -3.60 -1.17
C ARG A 111 10.12 -5.00 -0.65
N GLU A 112 10.48 -5.31 0.58
CA GLU A 112 10.24 -6.63 1.19
C GLU A 112 8.73 -6.92 1.27
N ALA A 113 7.94 -5.95 1.73
CA ALA A 113 6.50 -6.06 1.86
C ALA A 113 5.81 -6.14 0.49
N ALA A 114 6.18 -5.28 -0.46
CA ALA A 114 5.60 -5.27 -1.81
C ALA A 114 5.91 -6.58 -2.56
N ALA A 115 7.10 -7.14 -2.40
CA ALA A 115 7.47 -8.41 -3.04
C ALA A 115 6.61 -9.58 -2.56
N VAL A 116 6.32 -9.70 -1.26
CA VAL A 116 5.45 -10.78 -0.75
C VAL A 116 3.99 -10.53 -1.14
N ALA A 117 3.53 -9.29 -1.16
CA ALA A 117 2.20 -8.94 -1.63
C ALA A 117 2.06 -9.26 -3.14
N LEU A 118 3.03 -8.88 -3.98
CA LEU A 118 2.99 -9.21 -5.41
C LEU A 118 2.91 -10.71 -5.66
N ARG A 119 3.71 -11.50 -4.94
CA ARG A 119 3.66 -12.97 -5.01
C ARG A 119 2.27 -13.49 -4.61
N HIS A 120 1.68 -12.99 -3.52
CA HIS A 120 0.33 -13.35 -3.12
C HIS A 120 -0.72 -12.98 -4.19
N ALA A 121 -0.58 -11.85 -4.88
CA ALA A 121 -1.45 -11.47 -5.98
C ALA A 121 -1.41 -12.50 -7.11
N PHE A 122 -0.23 -12.96 -7.50
CA PHE A 122 -0.06 -13.93 -8.58
C PHE A 122 -0.44 -15.36 -8.18
N GLU A 123 0.03 -15.82 -7.01
CA GLU A 123 -0.09 -17.23 -6.63
C GLU A 123 -1.43 -17.56 -5.97
N VAL A 124 -1.96 -16.66 -5.13
CA VAL A 124 -3.17 -16.88 -4.36
C VAL A 124 -4.39 -16.25 -5.02
N LEU A 125 -4.31 -14.95 -5.36
CA LEU A 125 -5.42 -14.25 -6.00
C LEU A 125 -5.51 -14.51 -7.51
N GLN A 126 -4.55 -15.24 -8.08
CA GLN A 126 -4.48 -15.61 -9.51
C GLN A 126 -4.63 -14.40 -10.44
N ARG A 127 -4.07 -13.25 -10.03
CA ARG A 127 -3.97 -12.09 -10.90
C ARG A 127 -2.91 -12.35 -11.96
N ASP A 128 -3.16 -11.90 -13.16
CA ASP A 128 -2.23 -11.96 -14.30
C ASP A 128 -1.58 -10.60 -14.59
N HIS A 129 -2.12 -9.54 -13.99
CA HIS A 129 -1.68 -8.15 -14.18
C HIS A 129 -1.82 -7.35 -12.88
N VAL A 130 -0.76 -6.65 -12.48
CA VAL A 130 -0.70 -5.76 -11.32
C VAL A 130 -0.10 -4.44 -11.76
N ILE A 131 -0.68 -3.33 -11.29
CA ILE A 131 -0.17 -1.98 -11.53
C ILE A 131 0.22 -1.31 -10.21
N SER A 132 1.11 -0.32 -10.29
CA SER A 132 1.37 0.64 -9.24
C SER A 132 1.28 2.05 -9.80
N LEU A 133 0.55 2.93 -9.14
CA LEU A 133 0.33 4.31 -9.56
C LEU A 133 1.23 5.24 -8.73
N ILE A 134 2.21 5.85 -9.37
CA ILE A 134 3.27 6.59 -8.70
C ILE A 134 3.28 8.03 -9.18
N ARG A 135 3.20 9.00 -8.25
CA ARG A 135 3.32 10.42 -8.61
C ARG A 135 4.71 10.71 -9.18
N PRO A 136 4.80 11.53 -10.25
CA PRO A 136 6.10 11.98 -10.77
C PRO A 136 6.97 12.59 -9.67
N GLY A 137 8.26 12.26 -9.67
CA GLY A 137 9.20 12.71 -8.64
C GLY A 137 9.27 11.84 -7.38
N ASN A 138 8.38 10.85 -7.20
CA ASN A 138 8.47 9.88 -6.12
C ASN A 138 9.49 8.78 -6.44
N THR A 139 10.77 9.15 -6.45
CA THR A 139 11.87 8.25 -6.83
C THR A 139 12.00 7.03 -5.93
N ARG A 140 11.62 7.15 -4.64
CA ARG A 140 11.62 6.01 -3.72
C ARG A 140 10.62 4.94 -4.13
N SER A 141 9.40 5.33 -4.49
CA SER A 141 8.38 4.38 -4.95
C SER A 141 8.73 3.78 -6.31
N VAL A 142 9.34 4.57 -7.21
CA VAL A 142 9.87 4.05 -8.49
C VAL A 142 10.90 2.95 -8.22
N ALA A 143 11.85 3.17 -7.32
CA ALA A 143 12.87 2.18 -6.98
C ALA A 143 12.25 0.89 -6.38
N VAL A 144 11.16 1.00 -5.62
CA VAL A 144 10.43 -0.19 -5.11
C VAL A 144 9.75 -0.92 -6.26
N ALA A 145 9.02 -0.23 -7.12
CA ALA A 145 8.32 -0.80 -8.27
C ALA A 145 9.29 -1.57 -9.18
N GLU A 146 10.38 -0.94 -9.58
CA GLU A 146 11.42 -1.58 -10.41
C GLU A 146 12.06 -2.79 -9.70
N ALA A 147 12.31 -2.70 -8.41
CA ALA A 147 12.93 -3.79 -7.63
C ALA A 147 12.03 -5.03 -7.48
N ILE A 148 10.70 -4.88 -7.61
CA ILE A 148 9.76 -6.00 -7.60
C ILE A 148 9.39 -6.49 -9.01
N GLY A 149 9.98 -5.89 -10.06
CA GLY A 149 9.83 -6.32 -11.45
C GLY A 149 8.80 -5.55 -12.26
N GLU A 150 8.24 -4.48 -11.72
CA GLU A 150 7.37 -3.58 -12.48
C GLU A 150 8.20 -2.69 -13.42
N ALA A 151 7.64 -2.38 -14.57
CA ALA A 151 8.22 -1.46 -15.55
C ALA A 151 7.25 -0.32 -15.87
N LEU A 152 7.80 0.84 -16.22
CA LEU A 152 6.99 1.99 -16.63
C LEU A 152 6.24 1.66 -17.93
N HIS A 153 4.91 1.78 -17.87
CA HIS A 153 4.01 1.57 -19.01
C HIS A 153 3.57 2.89 -19.66
N GLY A 154 3.35 3.93 -18.84
CA GLY A 154 2.87 5.23 -19.29
C GLY A 154 2.43 6.09 -18.13
N SER A 155 1.51 7.01 -18.38
CA SER A 155 0.90 7.86 -17.35
C SER A 155 -0.59 8.06 -17.59
N ILE A 156 -1.29 8.40 -16.52
CA ILE A 156 -2.71 8.72 -16.52
C ILE A 156 -2.98 9.96 -15.67
N GLU A 157 -4.10 10.61 -15.91
CA GLU A 157 -4.65 11.61 -14.99
C GLU A 157 -5.40 10.91 -13.86
N LEU A 158 -5.05 11.18 -12.62
CA LEU A 158 -5.68 10.59 -11.44
C LEU A 158 -5.78 11.61 -10.30
N MET A 159 -6.97 11.78 -9.74
CA MET A 159 -7.22 12.68 -8.60
C MET A 159 -6.63 14.08 -8.79
N GLY A 160 -6.80 14.64 -10.01
CA GLY A 160 -6.34 16.00 -10.34
C GLY A 160 -4.83 16.14 -10.57
N GLY A 161 -4.12 15.07 -10.88
CA GLY A 161 -2.71 15.12 -11.22
C GLY A 161 -2.22 13.89 -11.98
N GLU A 162 -1.06 14.01 -12.58
CA GLU A 162 -0.43 12.90 -13.30
C GLU A 162 0.00 11.78 -12.34
N ALA A 163 -0.24 10.54 -12.75
CA ALA A 163 0.29 9.35 -12.12
C ALA A 163 0.99 8.48 -13.18
N LEU A 164 2.22 8.10 -12.89
CA LEU A 164 2.97 7.11 -13.67
C LEU A 164 2.37 5.73 -13.42
N VAL A 165 2.17 4.97 -14.47
CA VAL A 165 1.68 3.59 -14.39
C VAL A 165 2.88 2.66 -14.53
N TYR A 166 3.26 2.04 -13.44
CA TYR A 166 4.17 0.90 -13.44
C TYR A 166 3.35 -0.38 -13.47
N GLU A 167 3.82 -1.38 -14.17
CA GLU A 167 3.08 -2.64 -14.28
C GLU A 167 3.99 -3.86 -14.36
N VAL A 168 3.43 -4.99 -13.94
CA VAL A 168 4.02 -6.31 -14.13
C VAL A 168 2.94 -7.31 -14.51
N ARG A 169 3.28 -8.21 -15.41
CA ARG A 169 2.44 -9.35 -15.82
C ARG A 169 3.08 -10.65 -15.37
N ARG A 170 2.22 -11.62 -15.05
CA ARG A 170 2.64 -12.99 -14.72
C ARG A 170 3.19 -13.73 -15.92
#